data_431f06a8ba46af361be1be25ccd292b8
#
_entry.id   431f06a8ba46af361be1be25ccd292b8
#
_cell.length_a   1.000
_cell.length_b   1.000
_cell.length_c   1.000
_cell.angle_alpha   90.00
_cell.angle_beta   90.00
_cell.angle_gamma   90.00
#
_symmetry.space_group_name_H-M   'P 1'
#
loop_
_entity.id
_entity.type
_entity.pdbx_description
1 polymer ?
#
loop_
_entity_poly.entity_id
_entity_poly.type
_entity_poly.pdbx_seq_one_letter_code
_entity_poly.pdbx_strand_id
1 'polypeptide(L)'
;MSGPRQGRIALQLAGALVAVALLLVLLEGACRALDLFPPPPGGSKLRYQRIALPVFTPALADGREVLATSDPRLPFQWLEARKPAGQRRIFFFGGSAMAGLGHAPNVSLPREIEVLLNGLPGAEGIRIYNLGVVAFSTRQIVALVDDVLAHCEPDLLVVYEGNNEFLEIHSEAYARAIGRGPSWISATLSSSALVRGLTGGHRLDRAALEASVSTRDLAQNDARVDHSAIIDRIELSPAEIDGVYAEYRSNLAAIAARSKAAQVPLLLCTPASNWEWAGLADKPASVRLGYGPGPDPTDRAELEALLARIDAEIPGSSGKRAWELEYAAAGILDRLDQPRTASVRLRRALELDPHGRRATPRHAELVRDVCAEFDTPLFDLAAWAERRGDGRIGFDLFYDYVHFTPLGVAEAGRALAEVLLRFPDLRQVERPGEWPATQNSRAGQGLLEADGLAVGDFLGFGASPERLRDRSLWKYDRTLDELDQAIAEDPADWRSLCWRANAAFFRANGLEAARRDYAAALSAARSAAAPAEALALIAANQQRLEGDRRP
;
A
#
# COMPACT_ATOMS: atom_id res chain seq x y z
N MET A 1 -58.30 -6.38 -33.22
CA MET A 1 -58.19 -7.82 -33.51
C MET A 1 -56.77 -8.06 -34.10
N SER A 2 -55.78 -8.47 -33.29
CA SER A 2 -54.48 -8.85 -33.76
C SER A 2 -54.57 -10.24 -34.42
N GLY A 3 -54.30 -10.30 -35.72
CA GLY A 3 -54.54 -11.49 -36.52
C GLY A 3 -53.55 -12.63 -36.22
N PRO A 4 -53.86 -13.89 -36.63
CA PRO A 4 -53.10 -15.09 -36.36
C PRO A 4 -51.65 -15.06 -36.90
N ARG A 5 -51.32 -14.13 -37.79
CA ARG A 5 -49.94 -13.88 -38.27
C ARG A 5 -49.01 -13.25 -37.20
N GLN A 6 -49.53 -12.33 -36.38
CA GLN A 6 -48.76 -11.67 -35.31
C GLN A 6 -48.39 -12.65 -34.20
N GLY A 7 -49.25 -13.59 -33.84
CA GLY A 7 -48.97 -14.63 -32.86
C GLY A 7 -47.87 -15.62 -33.33
N ARG A 8 -47.84 -15.98 -34.62
CA ARG A 8 -46.77 -16.84 -35.18
C ARG A 8 -45.43 -16.14 -35.21
N ILE A 9 -45.38 -14.86 -35.56
CA ILE A 9 -44.12 -14.08 -35.57
C ILE A 9 -43.61 -13.94 -34.13
N ALA A 10 -44.46 -13.64 -33.16
CA ALA A 10 -44.07 -13.54 -31.75
C ALA A 10 -43.50 -14.88 -31.21
N LEU A 11 -44.10 -16.02 -31.57
CA LEU A 11 -43.62 -17.33 -31.18
C LEU A 11 -42.28 -17.67 -31.83
N GLN A 12 -42.06 -17.33 -33.10
CA GLN A 12 -40.80 -17.51 -33.80
C GLN A 12 -39.72 -16.64 -33.23
N LEU A 13 -39.98 -15.38 -32.88
CA LEU A 13 -39.05 -14.47 -32.20
C LEU A 13 -38.68 -14.98 -30.80
N ALA A 14 -39.66 -15.46 -30.04
CA ALA A 14 -39.42 -16.05 -28.73
C ALA A 14 -38.55 -17.32 -28.84
N GLY A 15 -38.83 -18.19 -29.80
CA GLY A 15 -38.00 -19.37 -30.07
C GLY A 15 -36.57 -19.03 -30.51
N ALA A 16 -36.42 -18.01 -31.35
CA ALA A 16 -35.09 -17.53 -31.75
C ALA A 16 -34.30 -16.95 -30.56
N LEU A 17 -34.94 -16.16 -29.68
CA LEU A 17 -34.32 -15.62 -28.48
C LEU A 17 -33.86 -16.73 -27.51
N VAL A 18 -34.71 -17.77 -27.32
CA VAL A 18 -34.35 -18.93 -26.49
C VAL A 18 -33.17 -19.68 -27.10
N ALA A 19 -33.15 -19.90 -28.41
CA ALA A 19 -32.05 -20.56 -29.09
C ALA A 19 -30.72 -19.79 -28.98
N VAL A 20 -30.76 -18.46 -29.11
CA VAL A 20 -29.63 -17.57 -28.92
C VAL A 20 -29.13 -17.61 -27.46
N ALA A 21 -30.06 -17.56 -26.49
CA ALA A 21 -29.68 -17.66 -25.08
C ALA A 21 -29.00 -18.99 -24.73
N LEU A 22 -29.54 -20.10 -25.25
CA LEU A 22 -28.94 -21.43 -25.08
C LEU A 22 -27.56 -21.52 -25.74
N LEU A 23 -27.40 -20.97 -26.94
CA LEU A 23 -26.10 -20.92 -27.61
C LEU A 23 -25.06 -20.11 -26.80
N LEU A 24 -25.46 -18.96 -26.25
CA LEU A 24 -24.55 -18.15 -25.39
C LEU A 24 -24.17 -18.90 -24.12
N VAL A 25 -25.10 -19.62 -23.47
CA VAL A 25 -24.80 -20.46 -22.30
C VAL A 25 -23.84 -21.60 -22.65
N LEU A 26 -24.04 -22.26 -23.80
CA LEU A 26 -23.13 -23.31 -24.26
C LEU A 26 -21.73 -22.77 -24.60
N LEU A 27 -21.66 -21.61 -25.26
CA LEU A 27 -20.38 -20.96 -25.55
C LEU A 27 -19.67 -20.52 -24.27
N GLU A 28 -20.38 -19.94 -23.31
CA GLU A 28 -19.81 -19.60 -21.99
C GLU A 28 -19.28 -20.85 -21.27
N GLY A 29 -20.09 -21.94 -21.27
CA GLY A 29 -19.67 -23.22 -20.69
C GLY A 29 -18.41 -23.80 -21.36
N ALA A 30 -18.34 -23.74 -22.69
CA ALA A 30 -17.18 -24.17 -23.44
C ALA A 30 -15.94 -23.28 -23.15
N CYS A 31 -16.11 -21.97 -23.11
CA CYS A 31 -15.01 -21.05 -22.76
C CYS A 31 -14.46 -21.35 -21.37
N ARG A 32 -15.32 -21.64 -20.39
CA ARG A 32 -14.86 -22.01 -19.02
C ARG A 32 -14.22 -23.39 -18.97
N ALA A 33 -14.80 -24.38 -19.62
CA ALA A 33 -14.29 -25.75 -19.61
C ALA A 33 -12.92 -25.89 -20.30
N LEU A 34 -12.66 -25.06 -21.31
CA LEU A 34 -11.39 -25.03 -22.05
C LEU A 34 -10.44 -23.95 -21.55
N ASP A 35 -10.78 -23.28 -20.45
CA ASP A 35 -10.03 -22.15 -19.89
C ASP A 35 -9.69 -21.06 -20.94
N LEU A 36 -10.59 -20.86 -21.88
CA LEU A 36 -10.49 -19.79 -22.86
C LEU A 36 -10.86 -18.47 -22.18
N PHE A 37 -10.00 -17.47 -22.31
CA PHE A 37 -10.21 -16.13 -21.72
C PHE A 37 -10.33 -16.13 -20.19
N PRO A 38 -9.32 -16.69 -19.47
CA PRO A 38 -9.33 -16.68 -18.01
C PRO A 38 -9.41 -15.25 -17.47
N PRO A 39 -9.89 -15.06 -16.22
CA PRO A 39 -9.80 -13.78 -15.58
C PRO A 39 -8.32 -13.39 -15.44
N PRO A 40 -7.99 -12.07 -15.48
CA PRO A 40 -6.61 -11.65 -15.27
C PRO A 40 -6.12 -12.13 -13.91
N PRO A 41 -4.82 -12.47 -13.81
CA PRO A 41 -4.21 -12.87 -12.55
C PRO A 41 -4.49 -11.85 -11.44
N GLY A 42 -4.69 -12.33 -10.20
CA GLY A 42 -5.06 -11.48 -9.07
C GLY A 42 -6.55 -11.12 -8.97
N GLY A 43 -7.37 -11.44 -9.99
CA GLY A 43 -8.84 -11.44 -9.93
C GLY A 43 -9.53 -10.11 -9.58
N SER A 44 -8.80 -8.99 -9.46
CA SER A 44 -9.37 -7.70 -9.07
C SER A 44 -10.12 -7.00 -10.21
N LYS A 45 -11.24 -6.36 -9.87
CA LYS A 45 -11.99 -5.48 -10.75
C LYS A 45 -11.29 -4.15 -10.98
N LEU A 46 -10.39 -3.76 -10.07
CA LEU A 46 -9.63 -2.52 -10.15
C LEU A 46 -8.45 -2.67 -11.11
N ARG A 47 -8.42 -1.84 -12.16
CA ARG A 47 -7.38 -1.93 -13.19
C ARG A 47 -5.97 -1.81 -12.62
N TYR A 48 -5.77 -0.92 -11.66
CA TYR A 48 -4.49 -0.69 -11.01
C TYR A 48 -4.04 -1.84 -10.07
N GLN A 49 -4.92 -2.80 -9.78
CA GLN A 49 -4.58 -4.02 -9.04
C GLN A 49 -4.31 -5.21 -9.96
N ARG A 50 -4.42 -5.07 -11.27
CA ARG A 50 -4.03 -6.12 -12.21
C ARG A 50 -2.53 -6.32 -12.17
N ILE A 51 -2.12 -7.56 -12.37
CA ILE A 51 -0.71 -7.96 -12.28
C ILE A 51 -0.20 -8.41 -13.64
N ALA A 52 1.04 -8.01 -13.98
CA ALA A 52 1.75 -8.53 -15.13
C ALA A 52 2.52 -9.80 -14.72
N LEU A 53 2.17 -10.92 -15.31
CA LEU A 53 2.88 -12.19 -15.12
C LEU A 53 3.40 -12.72 -16.46
N PRO A 54 4.56 -13.39 -16.48
CA PRO A 54 5.47 -13.58 -15.34
C PRO A 54 6.07 -12.26 -14.86
N VAL A 55 6.31 -12.16 -13.55
CA VAL A 55 6.82 -10.92 -12.92
C VAL A 55 8.26 -10.61 -13.34
N PHE A 56 9.02 -11.63 -13.72
CA PHE A 56 10.34 -11.50 -14.32
C PHE A 56 10.32 -12.07 -15.74
N THR A 57 10.81 -11.31 -16.70
CA THR A 57 10.87 -11.70 -18.12
C THR A 57 12.30 -11.62 -18.66
N PRO A 58 12.64 -12.40 -19.71
CA PRO A 58 13.95 -12.34 -20.32
C PRO A 58 14.32 -10.92 -20.74
N ALA A 59 15.53 -10.50 -20.39
CA ALA A 59 16.09 -9.19 -20.69
C ALA A 59 17.61 -9.28 -20.84
N LEU A 60 18.25 -8.20 -21.24
CA LEU A 60 19.70 -8.05 -21.26
C LEU A 60 20.11 -7.01 -20.22
N ALA A 61 20.99 -7.38 -19.30
CA ALA A 61 21.65 -6.47 -18.39
C ALA A 61 23.16 -6.62 -18.56
N ASP A 62 23.85 -5.52 -18.91
CA ASP A 62 25.29 -5.51 -19.17
C ASP A 62 25.76 -6.59 -20.17
N GLY A 63 24.94 -6.84 -21.21
CA GLY A 63 25.21 -7.85 -22.23
C GLY A 63 25.03 -9.30 -21.79
N ARG A 64 24.46 -9.55 -20.60
CA ARG A 64 24.13 -10.88 -20.08
C ARG A 64 22.62 -11.13 -20.15
N GLU A 65 22.25 -12.36 -20.44
CA GLU A 65 20.86 -12.78 -20.33
C GLU A 65 20.44 -12.88 -18.86
N VAL A 66 19.41 -12.15 -18.52
CA VAL A 66 18.83 -12.08 -17.17
C VAL A 66 17.32 -12.16 -17.25
N LEU A 67 16.68 -12.35 -16.10
CA LEU A 67 15.25 -12.13 -15.93
C LEU A 67 15.06 -10.80 -15.20
N ALA A 68 14.40 -9.83 -15.81
CA ALA A 68 14.13 -8.52 -15.24
C ALA A 68 12.65 -8.32 -14.96
N THR A 69 12.34 -7.48 -13.97
CA THR A 69 10.96 -7.12 -13.62
C THR A 69 10.20 -6.60 -14.83
N SER A 70 9.03 -7.19 -15.08
CA SER A 70 8.18 -6.88 -16.25
C SER A 70 7.11 -5.83 -15.94
N ASP A 71 6.71 -5.68 -14.68
CA ASP A 71 5.70 -4.72 -14.25
C ASP A 71 6.37 -3.37 -14.00
N PRO A 72 5.95 -2.29 -14.70
CA PRO A 72 6.57 -0.96 -14.57
C PRO A 72 6.37 -0.31 -13.20
N ARG A 73 5.48 -0.83 -12.36
CA ARG A 73 5.26 -0.35 -10.99
C ARG A 73 6.29 -0.90 -10.00
N LEU A 74 6.96 -2.00 -10.36
CA LEU A 74 8.05 -2.55 -9.57
C LEU A 74 9.34 -1.76 -9.81
N PRO A 75 10.22 -1.64 -8.80
CA PRO A 75 11.58 -1.20 -9.05
C PRO A 75 12.23 -2.10 -10.10
N PHE A 76 13.09 -1.52 -10.95
CA PHE A 76 13.87 -2.34 -11.87
C PHE A 76 14.82 -3.23 -11.07
N GLN A 77 14.59 -4.52 -11.17
CA GLN A 77 15.38 -5.57 -10.53
C GLN A 77 15.59 -6.68 -11.54
N TRP A 78 16.68 -7.39 -11.41
CA TRP A 78 16.96 -8.53 -12.26
C TRP A 78 17.60 -9.66 -11.46
N LEU A 79 17.45 -10.87 -11.96
CA LEU A 79 18.09 -12.08 -11.45
C LEU A 79 18.64 -12.88 -12.62
N GLU A 80 19.67 -13.66 -12.36
CA GLU A 80 20.17 -14.59 -13.34
C GLU A 80 19.11 -15.65 -13.66
N ALA A 81 18.91 -15.96 -14.94
CA ALA A 81 17.95 -16.97 -15.38
C ALA A 81 18.20 -18.34 -14.73
N ARG A 82 19.46 -18.66 -14.46
CA ARG A 82 19.89 -19.80 -13.66
C ARG A 82 20.50 -19.32 -12.37
N LYS A 83 19.99 -19.78 -11.24
CA LYS A 83 20.48 -19.39 -9.92
C LYS A 83 21.93 -19.81 -9.73
N PRO A 84 22.86 -18.88 -9.45
CA PRO A 84 24.26 -19.21 -9.14
C PRO A 84 24.39 -20.06 -7.88
N ALA A 85 25.39 -20.92 -7.86
CA ALA A 85 25.69 -21.70 -6.66
C ALA A 85 26.02 -20.77 -5.48
N GLY A 86 25.46 -21.04 -4.32
CA GLY A 86 25.65 -20.22 -3.11
C GLY A 86 24.78 -18.95 -3.05
N GLN A 87 24.08 -18.59 -4.11
CA GLN A 87 23.13 -17.47 -4.04
C GLN A 87 21.90 -17.85 -3.20
N ARG A 88 21.40 -16.87 -2.42
CA ARG A 88 20.17 -16.94 -1.66
C ARG A 88 19.24 -15.83 -2.12
N ARG A 89 18.04 -16.19 -2.59
CA ARG A 89 17.03 -15.28 -3.13
C ARG A 89 15.90 -15.11 -2.13
N ILE A 90 15.75 -13.93 -1.60
CA ILE A 90 14.70 -13.56 -0.64
C ILE A 90 13.73 -12.61 -1.34
N PHE A 91 12.46 -12.98 -1.42
CA PHE A 91 11.43 -12.19 -2.06
C PHE A 91 10.49 -11.59 -1.03
N PHE A 92 10.31 -10.28 -1.11
CA PHE A 92 9.41 -9.52 -0.26
C PHE A 92 8.16 -9.13 -1.04
N PHE A 93 7.00 -9.42 -0.48
CA PHE A 93 5.69 -9.14 -1.08
C PHE A 93 4.88 -8.23 -0.19
N GLY A 94 4.15 -7.30 -0.79
CA GLY A 94 3.25 -6.40 -0.08
C GLY A 94 2.66 -5.33 -0.97
N GLY A 95 1.98 -4.39 -0.34
CA GLY A 95 1.43 -3.20 -0.97
C GLY A 95 2.41 -2.04 -1.01
N SER A 96 1.87 -0.82 -0.95
CA SER A 96 2.63 0.43 -1.00
C SER A 96 3.62 0.60 0.16
N ALA A 97 3.30 0.10 1.35
CA ALA A 97 4.20 0.15 2.51
C ALA A 97 5.47 -0.69 2.29
N MET A 98 5.34 -1.86 1.62
CA MET A 98 6.49 -2.67 1.22
C MET A 98 7.25 -2.04 0.06
N ALA A 99 6.53 -1.44 -0.89
CA ALA A 99 7.14 -0.72 -2.03
C ALA A 99 7.99 0.48 -1.61
N GLY A 100 7.75 1.05 -0.42
CA GLY A 100 8.39 2.29 0.04
C GLY A 100 7.73 3.54 -0.56
N LEU A 101 6.39 3.52 -0.76
CA LEU A 101 5.67 4.65 -1.33
C LEU A 101 5.88 5.92 -0.50
N GLY A 102 6.00 7.05 -1.19
CA GLY A 102 6.22 8.36 -0.59
C GLY A 102 7.69 8.72 -0.38
N HIS A 103 8.60 7.77 -0.65
CA HIS A 103 10.04 7.94 -0.47
C HIS A 103 10.83 7.62 -1.73
N ALA A 104 12.11 7.99 -1.72
CA ALA A 104 13.06 7.47 -2.70
C ALA A 104 13.11 5.93 -2.63
N PRO A 105 13.42 5.23 -3.75
CA PRO A 105 13.41 3.76 -3.80
C PRO A 105 14.22 3.03 -2.72
N ASN A 106 15.15 3.72 -2.07
CA ASN A 106 16.00 3.20 -0.99
C ASN A 106 15.38 3.30 0.40
N VAL A 107 14.20 3.89 0.55
CA VAL A 107 13.47 3.91 1.83
C VAL A 107 12.34 2.89 1.77
N SER A 108 12.69 1.64 1.92
CA SER A 108 11.75 0.51 2.01
C SER A 108 12.33 -0.58 2.90
N LEU A 109 11.48 -1.38 3.52
CA LEU A 109 11.94 -2.50 4.37
C LEU A 109 12.90 -3.44 3.64
N PRO A 110 12.63 -3.91 2.41
CA PRO A 110 13.56 -4.78 1.70
C PRO A 110 14.94 -4.14 1.45
N ARG A 111 14.95 -2.85 1.08
CA ARG A 111 16.22 -2.15 0.85
C ARG A 111 17.00 -1.91 2.13
N GLU A 112 16.33 -1.56 3.22
CA GLU A 112 16.97 -1.42 4.53
C GLU A 112 17.63 -2.73 4.95
N ILE A 113 16.92 -3.85 4.82
CA ILE A 113 17.44 -5.18 5.16
C ILE A 113 18.61 -5.56 4.25
N GLU A 114 18.53 -5.24 2.96
CA GLU A 114 19.63 -5.47 2.03
C GLU A 114 20.89 -4.71 2.47
N VAL A 115 20.75 -3.43 2.84
CA VAL A 115 21.87 -2.61 3.34
C VAL A 115 22.44 -3.16 4.64
N LEU A 116 21.58 -3.57 5.58
CA LEU A 116 21.98 -4.15 6.85
C LEU A 116 22.75 -5.47 6.67
N LEU A 117 22.28 -6.35 5.80
CA LEU A 117 22.88 -7.67 5.59
C LEU A 117 24.16 -7.60 4.74
N ASN A 118 24.20 -6.78 3.69
CA ASN A 118 25.34 -6.71 2.76
C ASN A 118 26.68 -6.33 3.45
N GLY A 119 26.64 -5.74 4.64
CA GLY A 119 27.83 -5.42 5.43
C GLY A 119 28.30 -6.54 6.35
N LEU A 120 27.57 -7.67 6.42
CA LEU A 120 27.85 -8.73 7.38
C LEU A 120 28.65 -9.88 6.74
N PRO A 121 29.66 -10.45 7.45
CA PRO A 121 30.34 -11.66 7.01
C PRO A 121 29.34 -12.81 6.83
N GLY A 122 29.51 -13.58 5.76
CA GLY A 122 28.62 -14.69 5.42
C GLY A 122 27.32 -14.31 4.69
N ALA A 123 27.13 -13.02 4.41
CA ALA A 123 25.97 -12.53 3.64
C ALA A 123 26.23 -12.48 2.12
N GLU A 124 27.43 -12.82 1.70
CA GLU A 124 27.81 -12.85 0.28
C GLU A 124 26.88 -13.79 -0.49
N GLY A 125 26.29 -13.30 -1.55
CA GLY A 125 25.33 -14.08 -2.35
C GLY A 125 23.88 -13.94 -1.91
N ILE A 126 23.56 -13.27 -0.80
CA ILE A 126 22.16 -12.91 -0.50
C ILE A 126 21.70 -11.86 -1.50
N ARG A 127 20.51 -12.08 -2.08
CA ARG A 127 19.85 -11.15 -2.98
C ARG A 127 18.42 -10.94 -2.49
N ILE A 128 18.05 -9.68 -2.35
CA ILE A 128 16.72 -9.27 -1.88
C ILE A 128 15.96 -8.65 -3.04
N TYR A 129 14.74 -9.10 -3.24
CA TYR A 129 13.83 -8.64 -4.29
C TYR A 129 12.59 -8.02 -3.66
N ASN A 130 12.31 -6.76 -4.00
CA ASN A 130 11.13 -6.05 -3.56
C ASN A 130 10.01 -6.19 -4.59
N LEU A 131 8.99 -6.98 -4.28
CA LEU A 131 7.78 -7.15 -5.08
C LEU A 131 6.57 -6.44 -4.44
N GLY A 132 6.82 -5.40 -3.66
CA GLY A 132 5.79 -4.49 -3.18
C GLY A 132 5.23 -3.64 -4.32
N VAL A 133 3.90 -3.62 -4.47
CA VAL A 133 3.21 -2.81 -5.49
C VAL A 133 2.11 -2.00 -4.84
N VAL A 134 2.04 -0.72 -5.20
CA VAL A 134 1.01 0.19 -4.67
C VAL A 134 -0.39 -0.39 -4.86
N ALA A 135 -1.19 -0.35 -3.79
CA ALA A 135 -2.58 -0.82 -3.75
C ALA A 135 -2.79 -2.34 -3.93
N PHE A 136 -1.74 -3.16 -3.94
CA PHE A 136 -1.93 -4.61 -3.93
C PHE A 136 -2.43 -5.08 -2.57
N SER A 137 -3.35 -6.02 -2.59
CA SER A 137 -3.83 -6.78 -1.44
C SER A 137 -3.29 -8.21 -1.50
N THR A 138 -3.58 -9.02 -0.50
CA THR A 138 -3.18 -10.44 -0.48
C THR A 138 -3.67 -11.23 -1.68
N ARG A 139 -4.78 -10.84 -2.32
CA ARG A 139 -5.28 -11.48 -3.55
C ARG A 139 -4.25 -11.44 -4.68
N GLN A 140 -3.58 -10.29 -4.88
CA GLN A 140 -2.53 -10.14 -5.89
C GLN A 140 -1.25 -10.84 -5.46
N ILE A 141 -0.95 -10.82 -4.16
CA ILE A 141 0.24 -11.48 -3.61
C ILE A 141 0.18 -12.99 -3.81
N VAL A 142 -1.00 -13.63 -3.69
CA VAL A 142 -1.17 -15.06 -4.03
C VAL A 142 -0.64 -15.37 -5.43
N ALA A 143 -1.02 -14.57 -6.43
CA ALA A 143 -0.60 -14.77 -7.82
C ALA A 143 0.90 -14.50 -8.03
N LEU A 144 1.46 -13.49 -7.33
CA LEU A 144 2.90 -13.23 -7.35
C LEU A 144 3.71 -14.37 -6.73
N VAL A 145 3.22 -14.92 -5.61
CA VAL A 145 3.86 -16.05 -4.94
C VAL A 145 3.87 -17.27 -5.85
N ASP A 146 2.75 -17.58 -6.52
CA ASP A 146 2.68 -18.69 -7.49
C ASP A 146 3.73 -18.51 -8.61
N ASP A 147 3.85 -17.32 -9.17
CA ASP A 147 4.79 -17.03 -10.25
C ASP A 147 6.25 -17.11 -9.79
N VAL A 148 6.57 -16.55 -8.62
CA VAL A 148 7.92 -16.60 -8.05
C VAL A 148 8.34 -18.03 -7.69
N LEU A 149 7.44 -18.81 -7.10
CA LEU A 149 7.70 -20.23 -6.80
C LEU A 149 7.96 -21.04 -8.07
N ALA A 150 7.24 -20.73 -9.16
CA ALA A 150 7.38 -21.45 -10.41
C ALA A 150 8.65 -21.10 -11.21
N HIS A 151 9.15 -19.85 -11.11
CA HIS A 151 10.13 -19.33 -12.06
C HIS A 151 11.40 -18.74 -11.46
N CYS A 152 11.43 -18.44 -10.15
CA CYS A 152 12.51 -17.63 -9.57
C CYS A 152 13.43 -18.35 -8.59
N GLU A 153 13.20 -19.63 -8.31
CA GLU A 153 13.99 -20.43 -7.36
C GLU A 153 14.23 -19.70 -6.01
N PRO A 154 13.17 -19.28 -5.29
CA PRO A 154 13.30 -18.56 -4.03
C PRO A 154 13.84 -19.46 -2.91
N ASP A 155 14.60 -18.88 -1.96
CA ASP A 155 15.02 -19.53 -0.72
C ASP A 155 14.18 -19.09 0.47
N LEU A 156 13.54 -17.91 0.38
CA LEU A 156 12.66 -17.38 1.43
C LEU A 156 11.65 -16.39 0.83
N LEU A 157 10.42 -16.50 1.29
CA LEU A 157 9.35 -15.55 1.01
C LEU A 157 9.03 -14.75 2.28
N VAL A 158 8.84 -13.44 2.15
CA VAL A 158 8.44 -12.54 3.23
C VAL A 158 7.19 -11.79 2.78
N VAL A 159 6.11 -11.87 3.54
CA VAL A 159 4.84 -11.21 3.19
C VAL A 159 4.44 -10.24 4.29
N TYR A 160 4.23 -8.98 3.91
CA TYR A 160 3.71 -7.91 4.76
C TYR A 160 2.59 -7.18 4.02
N GLU A 161 1.34 -7.52 4.32
CA GLU A 161 0.15 -6.88 3.74
C GLU A 161 -1.05 -7.05 4.68
N GLY A 162 -2.06 -6.20 4.46
CA GLY A 162 -3.31 -6.13 5.21
C GLY A 162 -3.93 -4.72 5.16
N ASN A 163 -3.18 -3.77 4.59
CA ASN A 163 -3.63 -2.38 4.50
C ASN A 163 -4.56 -2.10 3.31
N ASN A 164 -4.55 -2.97 2.30
CA ASN A 164 -5.25 -2.76 1.03
C ASN A 164 -6.45 -3.69 0.81
N GLU A 165 -6.79 -4.53 1.78
CA GLU A 165 -7.81 -5.56 1.64
C GLU A 165 -9.20 -4.99 1.34
N PHE A 166 -9.50 -3.83 1.86
CA PHE A 166 -10.78 -3.15 1.69
C PHE A 166 -10.88 -2.29 0.42
N LEU A 167 -9.81 -2.09 -0.35
CA LEU A 167 -9.81 -1.15 -1.49
C LEU A 167 -10.87 -1.48 -2.54
N GLU A 168 -11.08 -2.74 -2.86
CA GLU A 168 -12.04 -3.14 -3.88
C GLU A 168 -13.47 -2.87 -3.42
N ILE A 169 -13.84 -3.35 -2.23
CA ILE A 169 -15.20 -3.14 -1.69
C ILE A 169 -15.48 -1.66 -1.41
N HIS A 170 -14.46 -0.92 -0.98
CA HIS A 170 -14.56 0.52 -0.78
C HIS A 170 -14.80 1.27 -2.10
N SER A 171 -14.10 0.89 -3.17
CA SER A 171 -14.32 1.46 -4.51
C SER A 171 -15.72 1.13 -5.05
N GLU A 172 -16.24 -0.06 -4.78
CA GLU A 172 -17.60 -0.43 -5.13
C GLU A 172 -18.64 0.38 -4.34
N ALA A 173 -18.43 0.54 -3.04
CA ALA A 173 -19.29 1.35 -2.18
C ALA A 173 -19.30 2.83 -2.63
N TYR A 174 -18.12 3.36 -2.99
CA TYR A 174 -18.01 4.69 -3.58
C TYR A 174 -18.80 4.80 -4.88
N ALA A 175 -18.62 3.85 -5.81
CA ALA A 175 -19.36 3.84 -7.07
C ALA A 175 -20.89 3.77 -6.86
N ARG A 176 -21.34 3.00 -5.87
CA ARG A 176 -22.77 2.98 -5.46
C ARG A 176 -23.23 4.34 -4.96
N ALA A 177 -22.43 5.00 -4.10
CA ALA A 177 -22.77 6.29 -3.48
C ALA A 177 -22.93 7.43 -4.51
N ILE A 178 -22.18 7.38 -5.62
CA ILE A 178 -22.29 8.36 -6.72
C ILE A 178 -23.27 7.92 -7.83
N GLY A 179 -24.04 6.85 -7.62
CA GLY A 179 -24.99 6.34 -8.60
C GLY A 179 -24.36 5.67 -9.83
N ARG A 180 -23.06 5.34 -9.76
CA ARG A 180 -22.29 4.65 -10.81
C ARG A 180 -21.99 3.18 -10.49
N GLY A 181 -22.65 2.62 -9.48
CA GLY A 181 -22.48 1.22 -9.10
C GLY A 181 -22.73 0.28 -10.27
N PRO A 182 -21.99 -0.84 -10.38
CA PRO A 182 -22.23 -1.82 -11.41
C PRO A 182 -23.66 -2.33 -11.29
N SER A 183 -24.42 -2.22 -12.39
CA SER A 183 -25.69 -2.92 -12.47
C SER A 183 -25.42 -4.43 -12.35
N TRP A 184 -26.40 -5.21 -11.85
CA TRP A 184 -26.26 -6.68 -11.86
C TRP A 184 -25.87 -7.21 -13.25
N ILE A 185 -26.31 -6.54 -14.31
CA ILE A 185 -25.95 -6.84 -15.71
C ILE A 185 -24.44 -6.67 -15.93
N SER A 186 -23.84 -5.54 -15.51
CA SER A 186 -22.41 -5.30 -15.72
C SER A 186 -21.55 -6.26 -14.86
N ALA A 187 -21.98 -6.59 -13.66
CA ALA A 187 -21.32 -7.59 -12.82
C ALA A 187 -21.36 -8.99 -13.46
N THR A 188 -22.51 -9.41 -13.98
CA THR A 188 -22.67 -10.69 -14.68
C THR A 188 -21.84 -10.72 -15.97
N LEU A 189 -21.88 -9.64 -16.76
CA LEU A 189 -21.09 -9.56 -17.99
C LEU A 189 -19.59 -9.58 -17.74
N SER A 190 -19.09 -8.90 -16.70
CA SER A 190 -17.65 -8.92 -16.36
C SER A 190 -17.16 -10.27 -15.87
N SER A 191 -18.02 -11.10 -15.29
CA SER A 191 -17.70 -12.47 -14.86
C SER A 191 -17.76 -13.50 -16.01
N SER A 192 -18.30 -13.13 -17.18
CA SER A 192 -18.41 -14.02 -18.33
C SER A 192 -17.08 -14.17 -19.07
N ALA A 193 -16.65 -15.43 -19.28
CA ALA A 193 -15.47 -15.74 -20.09
C ALA A 193 -15.64 -15.30 -21.55
N LEU A 194 -16.85 -15.50 -22.10
CA LEU A 194 -17.18 -15.09 -23.47
C LEU A 194 -17.10 -13.57 -23.63
N VAL A 195 -17.63 -12.80 -22.68
CA VAL A 195 -17.57 -11.33 -22.71
C VAL A 195 -16.12 -10.86 -22.57
N ARG A 196 -15.31 -11.46 -21.69
CA ARG A 196 -13.87 -11.16 -21.60
C ARG A 196 -13.17 -11.42 -22.92
N GLY A 197 -13.47 -12.53 -23.60
CA GLY A 197 -12.92 -12.82 -24.92
C GLY A 197 -13.28 -11.78 -25.97
N LEU A 198 -14.53 -11.39 -26.04
CA LEU A 198 -15.03 -10.39 -27.02
C LEU A 198 -14.52 -8.96 -26.74
N THR A 199 -14.34 -8.59 -25.47
CA THR A 199 -13.89 -7.25 -25.07
C THR A 199 -12.37 -7.13 -24.90
N GLY A 200 -11.64 -8.21 -25.09
CA GLY A 200 -10.20 -8.25 -24.80
C GLY A 200 -9.86 -8.15 -23.31
N GLY A 201 -10.87 -8.28 -22.42
CA GLY A 201 -10.71 -8.16 -20.96
C GLY A 201 -9.84 -9.23 -20.31
N HIS A 202 -9.48 -10.30 -21.05
CA HIS A 202 -8.51 -11.32 -20.67
C HIS A 202 -7.05 -10.89 -20.96
N ARG A 203 -6.85 -9.88 -21.79
CA ARG A 203 -5.52 -9.39 -22.15
C ARG A 203 -5.09 -8.32 -21.16
N LEU A 204 -3.87 -8.48 -20.65
CA LEU A 204 -3.20 -7.40 -19.94
C LEU A 204 -2.76 -6.38 -20.99
N ASP A 205 -3.46 -5.27 -21.05
CA ASP A 205 -3.00 -4.14 -21.85
C ASP A 205 -1.86 -3.45 -21.07
N ARG A 206 -0.63 -3.68 -21.54
CA ARG A 206 0.58 -3.15 -20.92
C ARG A 206 0.57 -1.62 -20.94
N ALA A 207 0.05 -1.00 -22.00
CA ALA A 207 -0.09 0.45 -22.08
C ALA A 207 -1.14 0.97 -21.08
N ALA A 208 -2.23 0.22 -20.87
CA ALA A 208 -3.21 0.56 -19.83
C ALA A 208 -2.65 0.32 -18.42
N LEU A 209 -1.75 -0.65 -18.24
CA LEU A 209 -1.04 -0.87 -16.98
C LEU A 209 -0.04 0.26 -16.74
N GLU A 210 0.74 0.63 -17.74
CA GLU A 210 1.66 1.77 -17.72
C GLU A 210 0.92 3.08 -17.47
N ALA A 211 -0.25 3.28 -18.08
CA ALA A 211 -1.11 4.43 -17.81
C ALA A 211 -1.72 4.40 -16.40
N SER A 212 -1.92 3.22 -15.80
CA SER A 212 -2.43 3.06 -14.43
C SER A 212 -1.36 3.28 -13.34
N VAL A 213 -0.08 3.32 -13.73
CA VAL A 213 1.04 3.71 -12.84
C VAL A 213 0.93 5.17 -12.43
N SER A 214 0.30 6.00 -13.26
CA SER A 214 -0.05 7.32 -12.79
C SER A 214 -1.22 7.15 -11.80
N THR A 215 -1.03 7.56 -10.56
CA THR A 215 -2.09 7.79 -9.57
C THR A 215 -3.23 8.68 -10.11
N ARG A 216 -3.16 9.04 -11.37
CA ARG A 216 -4.17 9.76 -12.14
C ARG A 216 -5.56 9.14 -12.03
N ASP A 217 -5.69 7.80 -12.01
CA ASP A 217 -7.02 7.18 -11.91
C ASP A 217 -7.61 7.28 -10.49
N LEU A 218 -6.78 7.44 -9.47
CA LEU A 218 -7.24 7.76 -8.11
C LEU A 218 -7.53 9.27 -7.95
N ALA A 219 -6.90 10.12 -8.75
CA ALA A 219 -7.01 11.58 -8.70
C ALA A 219 -7.83 12.18 -9.87
N GLN A 220 -8.15 11.44 -10.92
CA GLN A 220 -9.05 11.87 -12.01
C GLN A 220 -10.52 11.82 -11.58
N ASN A 221 -10.71 12.09 -10.37
CA ASN A 221 -12.02 12.39 -9.88
C ASN A 221 -12.42 13.72 -10.46
N ASP A 222 -13.57 13.69 -11.14
CA ASP A 222 -14.26 14.85 -11.63
C ASP A 222 -14.20 15.95 -10.56
N ALA A 223 -13.46 17.04 -10.81
CA ALA A 223 -13.28 18.15 -9.88
C ALA A 223 -14.62 18.78 -9.41
N ARG A 224 -15.74 18.31 -9.95
CA ARG A 224 -17.11 18.69 -9.58
C ARG A 224 -17.67 17.87 -8.42
N VAL A 225 -16.98 16.83 -7.97
CA VAL A 225 -17.47 15.94 -6.91
C VAL A 225 -16.61 16.17 -5.67
N ASP A 226 -17.25 16.56 -4.57
CA ASP A 226 -16.61 16.59 -3.26
C ASP A 226 -16.39 15.15 -2.78
N HIS A 227 -15.21 14.61 -3.14
CA HIS A 227 -14.82 13.24 -2.82
C HIS A 227 -14.70 13.01 -1.33
N SER A 228 -14.28 14.01 -0.57
CA SER A 228 -14.15 13.89 0.89
C SER A 228 -15.52 13.68 1.54
N ALA A 229 -16.51 14.46 1.12
CA ALA A 229 -17.89 14.33 1.63
C ALA A 229 -18.54 13.01 1.24
N ILE A 230 -18.17 12.41 0.09
CA ILE A 230 -18.68 11.11 -0.33
C ILE A 230 -18.01 9.99 0.46
N ILE A 231 -16.70 10.03 0.60
CA ILE A 231 -15.94 9.05 1.37
C ILE A 231 -16.42 9.00 2.82
N ASP A 232 -16.73 10.15 3.39
CA ASP A 232 -17.27 10.25 4.76
C ASP A 232 -18.68 9.65 4.91
N ARG A 233 -19.39 9.40 3.80
CA ARG A 233 -20.73 8.76 3.78
C ARG A 233 -20.69 7.28 3.50
N ILE A 234 -19.53 6.74 3.11
CA ILE A 234 -19.40 5.32 2.80
C ILE A 234 -19.28 4.56 4.12
N GLU A 235 -20.25 3.74 4.41
CA GLU A 235 -20.23 2.75 5.48
C GLU A 235 -20.34 1.37 4.85
N LEU A 236 -19.44 0.48 5.25
CA LEU A 236 -19.49 -0.92 4.87
C LEU A 236 -20.42 -1.65 5.84
N SER A 237 -21.25 -2.53 5.34
CA SER A 237 -22.06 -3.39 6.18
C SER A 237 -21.19 -4.41 6.93
N PRO A 238 -21.63 -4.92 8.10
CA PRO A 238 -20.88 -5.98 8.82
C PRO A 238 -20.58 -7.20 7.94
N ALA A 239 -21.50 -7.58 7.06
CA ALA A 239 -21.30 -8.72 6.16
C ALA A 239 -20.22 -8.45 5.10
N GLU A 240 -20.12 -7.22 4.58
CA GLU A 240 -19.04 -6.81 3.67
C GLU A 240 -17.69 -6.83 4.40
N ILE A 241 -17.65 -6.31 5.61
CA ILE A 241 -16.44 -6.31 6.44
C ILE A 241 -15.99 -7.76 6.75
N ASP A 242 -16.90 -8.61 7.18
CA ASP A 242 -16.60 -10.02 7.47
C ASP A 242 -16.15 -10.78 6.20
N GLY A 243 -16.74 -10.47 5.05
CA GLY A 243 -16.33 -11.03 3.76
C GLY A 243 -14.88 -10.70 3.41
N VAL A 244 -14.44 -9.46 3.63
CA VAL A 244 -13.05 -9.05 3.40
C VAL A 244 -12.08 -9.79 4.34
N TYR A 245 -12.40 -9.90 5.62
CA TYR A 245 -11.57 -10.65 6.57
C TYR A 245 -11.48 -12.14 6.25
N ALA A 246 -12.59 -12.74 5.82
CA ALA A 246 -12.61 -14.14 5.40
C ALA A 246 -11.74 -14.37 4.17
N GLU A 247 -11.80 -13.46 3.19
CA GLU A 247 -10.93 -13.52 2.00
C GLU A 247 -9.46 -13.31 2.37
N TYR A 248 -9.14 -12.32 3.20
CA TYR A 248 -7.79 -12.06 3.68
C TYR A 248 -7.18 -13.32 4.32
N ARG A 249 -7.89 -13.94 5.27
CA ARG A 249 -7.47 -15.19 5.90
C ARG A 249 -7.25 -16.30 4.87
N SER A 250 -8.19 -16.46 3.93
CA SER A 250 -8.10 -17.48 2.87
C SER A 250 -6.87 -17.28 1.99
N ASN A 251 -6.55 -16.04 1.62
CA ASN A 251 -5.38 -15.71 0.82
C ASN A 251 -4.08 -16.01 1.57
N LEU A 252 -3.98 -15.63 2.84
CA LEU A 252 -2.81 -15.94 3.69
C LEU A 252 -2.61 -17.47 3.83
N ALA A 253 -3.69 -18.21 4.09
CA ALA A 253 -3.67 -19.67 4.17
C ALA A 253 -3.23 -20.29 2.83
N ALA A 254 -3.69 -19.74 1.71
CA ALA A 254 -3.27 -20.18 0.39
C ALA A 254 -1.78 -19.94 0.14
N ILE A 255 -1.23 -18.78 0.53
CA ILE A 255 0.20 -18.46 0.45
C ILE A 255 1.01 -19.46 1.30
N ALA A 256 0.59 -19.69 2.54
CA ALA A 256 1.27 -20.63 3.45
C ALA A 256 1.25 -22.08 2.91
N ALA A 257 0.11 -22.53 2.39
CA ALA A 257 -0.01 -23.86 1.79
C ALA A 257 0.89 -24.04 0.56
N ARG A 258 0.98 -23.04 -0.34
CA ARG A 258 1.82 -23.06 -1.53
C ARG A 258 3.31 -23.08 -1.18
N SER A 259 3.72 -22.21 -0.26
CA SER A 259 5.09 -22.17 0.24
C SER A 259 5.50 -23.51 0.83
N LYS A 260 4.64 -24.10 1.67
CA LYS A 260 4.86 -25.42 2.28
C LYS A 260 4.94 -26.54 1.20
N ALA A 261 4.05 -26.53 0.21
CA ALA A 261 4.06 -27.50 -0.88
C ALA A 261 5.34 -27.40 -1.75
N ALA A 262 5.84 -26.19 -1.97
CA ALA A 262 7.09 -25.92 -2.67
C ALA A 262 8.34 -26.15 -1.81
N GLN A 263 8.20 -26.43 -0.53
CA GLN A 263 9.29 -26.54 0.46
C GLN A 263 10.16 -25.29 0.54
N VAL A 264 9.57 -24.12 0.29
CA VAL A 264 10.23 -22.82 0.42
C VAL A 264 9.79 -22.17 1.75
N PRO A 265 10.70 -21.78 2.63
CA PRO A 265 10.37 -21.07 3.86
C PRO A 265 9.54 -19.80 3.61
N LEU A 266 8.58 -19.53 4.49
CA LEU A 266 7.74 -18.34 4.49
C LEU A 266 7.84 -17.63 5.84
N LEU A 267 7.95 -16.31 5.80
CA LEU A 267 7.77 -15.44 6.95
C LEU A 267 6.56 -14.54 6.70
N LEU A 268 5.54 -14.65 7.56
CA LEU A 268 4.43 -13.71 7.55
C LEU A 268 4.68 -12.60 8.58
N CYS A 269 4.36 -11.37 8.19
CA CYS A 269 4.44 -10.20 9.07
C CYS A 269 3.04 -9.68 9.38
N THR A 270 2.73 -9.41 10.65
CA THR A 270 1.46 -8.75 10.97
C THR A 270 1.46 -7.32 10.44
N PRO A 271 0.38 -6.87 9.80
CA PRO A 271 0.29 -5.49 9.36
C PRO A 271 0.16 -4.54 10.56
N ALA A 272 0.85 -3.41 10.47
CA ALA A 272 0.77 -2.31 11.42
C ALA A 272 0.25 -1.05 10.73
N SER A 273 -0.42 -0.19 11.47
CA SER A 273 -0.93 1.09 10.99
C SER A 273 -0.81 2.15 12.07
N ASN A 274 -0.80 3.42 11.66
CA ASN A 274 -0.73 4.56 12.55
C ASN A 274 -2.07 4.78 13.27
N TRP A 275 -2.10 4.58 14.58
CA TRP A 275 -3.31 4.75 15.38
C TRP A 275 -3.71 6.22 15.55
N GLU A 276 -2.73 7.12 15.56
CA GLU A 276 -2.95 8.56 15.73
C GLU A 276 -3.59 9.21 14.50
N TRP A 277 -3.50 8.57 13.33
CA TRP A 277 -4.11 9.08 12.11
C TRP A 277 -5.61 8.74 12.08
N ALA A 278 -6.45 9.73 12.30
CA ALA A 278 -7.91 9.53 12.30
C ALA A 278 -8.56 9.63 10.92
N GLY A 279 -7.90 10.24 9.94
CA GLY A 279 -8.49 10.45 8.60
C GLY A 279 -9.75 11.32 8.60
N LEU A 280 -9.99 12.04 9.68
CA LEU A 280 -11.14 12.93 9.85
C LEU A 280 -10.81 14.29 9.25
N ALA A 281 -11.84 15.02 8.80
CA ALA A 281 -11.68 16.38 8.34
C ALA A 281 -11.12 17.27 9.46
N ASP A 282 -10.34 18.30 9.10
CA ASP A 282 -9.72 19.26 10.01
C ASP A 282 -10.75 20.16 10.71
N LYS A 283 -11.67 19.55 11.44
CA LYS A 283 -12.65 20.28 12.24
C LYS A 283 -12.44 19.95 13.71
N PRO A 284 -12.59 20.91 14.60
CA PRO A 284 -12.58 20.66 16.04
C PRO A 284 -13.51 19.50 16.42
N ALA A 285 -13.15 18.73 17.44
CA ALA A 285 -13.94 17.60 17.89
C ALA A 285 -15.36 18.03 18.29
N SER A 286 -15.49 19.17 18.97
CA SER A 286 -16.78 19.76 19.33
C SER A 286 -17.68 20.02 18.12
N VAL A 287 -17.12 20.53 17.02
CA VAL A 287 -17.87 20.80 15.78
C VAL A 287 -18.27 19.50 15.09
N ARG A 288 -17.35 18.55 14.97
CA ARG A 288 -17.62 17.25 14.33
C ARG A 288 -18.68 16.46 15.07
N LEU A 289 -18.62 16.49 16.39
CA LEU A 289 -19.57 15.79 17.24
C LEU A 289 -20.91 16.53 17.40
N GLY A 290 -21.03 17.73 16.82
CA GLY A 290 -22.27 18.53 16.92
C GLY A 290 -22.48 19.11 18.32
N TYR A 291 -21.43 19.29 19.10
CA TYR A 291 -21.53 19.81 20.46
C TYR A 291 -21.55 21.35 20.53
N GLY A 292 -21.15 22.01 19.45
CA GLY A 292 -21.18 23.47 19.35
C GLY A 292 -20.24 24.00 18.27
N PRO A 293 -20.42 25.25 17.84
CA PRO A 293 -19.48 25.92 16.95
C PRO A 293 -18.26 26.41 17.75
N GLY A 294 -17.08 26.33 17.15
CA GLY A 294 -15.85 26.87 17.69
C GLY A 294 -14.72 25.87 17.88
N PRO A 295 -13.54 26.35 18.26
CA PRO A 295 -12.39 25.48 18.54
C PRO A 295 -12.65 24.62 19.78
N ASP A 296 -11.91 23.51 19.87
CA ASP A 296 -11.92 22.72 21.09
C ASP A 296 -11.36 23.52 22.27
N PRO A 297 -11.85 23.29 23.49
CA PRO A 297 -11.36 23.97 24.69
C PRO A 297 -9.85 23.82 24.86
N THR A 298 -9.22 24.80 25.49
CA THR A 298 -7.81 24.74 25.90
C THR A 298 -7.64 24.63 27.41
N ASP A 299 -8.65 25.07 28.15
CA ASP A 299 -8.70 24.93 29.59
C ASP A 299 -8.92 23.51 30.04
N ARG A 300 -8.21 23.08 31.11
CA ARG A 300 -8.25 21.72 31.62
C ARG A 300 -9.64 21.28 32.07
N ALA A 301 -10.34 22.16 32.81
CA ALA A 301 -11.67 21.82 33.34
C ALA A 301 -12.71 21.68 32.21
N GLU A 302 -12.60 22.53 31.19
CA GLU A 302 -13.46 22.43 30.00
C GLU A 302 -13.15 21.16 29.17
N LEU A 303 -11.87 20.77 29.06
CA LEU A 303 -11.47 19.51 28.43
C LEU A 303 -12.02 18.29 29.19
N GLU A 304 -11.92 18.29 30.53
CA GLU A 304 -12.49 17.22 31.38
C GLU A 304 -14.02 17.15 31.23
N ALA A 305 -14.69 18.29 31.16
CA ALA A 305 -16.14 18.36 30.94
C ALA A 305 -16.53 17.82 29.55
N LEU A 306 -15.76 18.16 28.51
CA LEU A 306 -15.97 17.65 27.15
C LEU A 306 -15.73 16.13 27.10
N LEU A 307 -14.67 15.64 27.74
CA LEU A 307 -14.39 14.20 27.84
C LEU A 307 -15.53 13.46 28.52
N ALA A 308 -16.02 13.97 29.67
CA ALA A 308 -17.13 13.36 30.39
C ALA A 308 -18.41 13.28 29.54
N ARG A 309 -18.66 14.29 28.71
CA ARG A 309 -19.79 14.29 27.78
C ARG A 309 -19.62 13.20 26.71
N ILE A 310 -18.42 13.06 26.13
CA ILE A 310 -18.09 12.04 25.15
C ILE A 310 -18.25 10.64 25.76
N ASP A 311 -17.70 10.44 26.96
CA ASP A 311 -17.76 9.15 27.66
C ASP A 311 -19.19 8.73 27.98
N ALA A 312 -20.07 9.69 28.28
CA ALA A 312 -21.49 9.41 28.51
C ALA A 312 -22.23 8.97 27.23
N GLU A 313 -21.77 9.40 26.06
CA GLU A 313 -22.40 9.08 24.77
C GLU A 313 -21.92 7.74 24.19
N ILE A 314 -20.67 7.34 24.44
CA ILE A 314 -20.06 6.12 23.84
C ILE A 314 -20.92 4.86 24.05
N PRO A 315 -21.46 4.56 25.25
CA PRO A 315 -22.21 3.32 25.47
C PRO A 315 -23.48 3.16 24.61
N GLY A 316 -24.05 4.28 24.19
CA GLY A 316 -25.24 4.30 23.32
C GLY A 316 -24.93 4.43 21.83
N SER A 317 -23.65 4.48 21.46
CA SER A 317 -23.21 4.75 20.09
C SER A 317 -22.69 3.50 19.41
N SER A 318 -22.77 3.48 18.07
CA SER A 318 -22.25 2.40 17.24
C SER A 318 -21.73 2.95 15.90
N GLY A 319 -21.05 2.10 15.13
CA GLY A 319 -20.54 2.44 13.79
C GLY A 319 -19.67 3.70 13.80
N LYS A 320 -19.86 4.55 12.79
CA LYS A 320 -19.08 5.78 12.61
C LYS A 320 -19.13 6.70 13.83
N ARG A 321 -20.27 6.81 14.50
CA ARG A 321 -20.39 7.67 15.69
C ARG A 321 -19.52 7.22 16.85
N ALA A 322 -19.52 5.93 17.15
CA ALA A 322 -18.64 5.38 18.19
C ALA A 322 -17.15 5.58 17.84
N TRP A 323 -16.78 5.39 16.59
CA TRP A 323 -15.44 5.63 16.07
C TRP A 323 -15.00 7.10 16.25
N GLU A 324 -15.86 8.07 15.87
CA GLU A 324 -15.58 9.50 16.04
C GLU A 324 -15.42 9.90 17.51
N LEU A 325 -16.25 9.37 18.39
CA LEU A 325 -16.19 9.60 19.83
C LEU A 325 -14.91 9.08 20.45
N GLU A 326 -14.48 7.86 20.11
CA GLU A 326 -13.24 7.27 20.64
C GLU A 326 -12.00 8.07 20.19
N TYR A 327 -11.96 8.52 18.91
CA TYR A 327 -10.88 9.41 18.46
C TYR A 327 -10.88 10.77 19.15
N ALA A 328 -12.06 11.37 19.35
CA ALA A 328 -12.17 12.64 20.04
C ALA A 328 -11.72 12.51 21.50
N ALA A 329 -12.16 11.45 22.19
CA ALA A 329 -11.74 11.14 23.56
C ALA A 329 -10.21 10.98 23.65
N ALA A 330 -9.60 10.25 22.70
CA ALA A 330 -8.16 10.06 22.68
C ALA A 330 -7.41 11.39 22.54
N GLY A 331 -7.82 12.26 21.62
CA GLY A 331 -7.21 13.57 21.43
C GLY A 331 -7.34 14.49 22.65
N ILE A 332 -8.45 14.42 23.38
CA ILE A 332 -8.64 15.16 24.63
C ILE A 332 -7.75 14.58 25.75
N LEU A 333 -7.69 13.26 25.87
CA LEU A 333 -6.84 12.58 26.85
C LEU A 333 -5.35 12.91 26.66
N ASP A 334 -4.87 13.00 25.43
CA ASP A 334 -3.50 13.45 25.14
C ASP A 334 -3.25 14.88 25.63
N ARG A 335 -4.23 15.78 25.44
CA ARG A 335 -4.14 17.17 25.94
C ARG A 335 -4.26 17.27 27.45
N LEU A 336 -4.83 16.27 28.10
CA LEU A 336 -4.90 16.12 29.56
C LEU A 336 -3.69 15.41 30.15
N ASP A 337 -2.66 15.11 29.33
CA ASP A 337 -1.44 14.39 29.72
C ASP A 337 -1.73 12.95 30.23
N GLN A 338 -2.66 12.26 29.55
CA GLN A 338 -3.06 10.88 29.82
C GLN A 338 -2.80 9.95 28.63
N PRO A 339 -1.55 9.83 28.14
CA PRO A 339 -1.25 9.16 26.86
C PRO A 339 -1.58 7.66 26.87
N ARG A 340 -1.46 6.98 28.00
CA ARG A 340 -1.82 5.55 28.10
C ARG A 340 -3.32 5.31 27.91
N THR A 341 -4.14 6.16 28.53
CA THR A 341 -5.60 6.07 28.36
C THR A 341 -6.00 6.45 26.95
N ALA A 342 -5.33 7.46 26.36
CA ALA A 342 -5.52 7.85 24.97
C ALA A 342 -5.19 6.68 24.01
N SER A 343 -4.12 5.93 24.25
CA SER A 343 -3.74 4.77 23.43
C SER A 343 -4.82 3.69 23.41
N VAL A 344 -5.46 3.42 24.56
CA VAL A 344 -6.59 2.48 24.63
C VAL A 344 -7.76 2.95 23.76
N ARG A 345 -8.07 4.25 23.80
CA ARG A 345 -9.11 4.85 22.96
C ARG A 345 -8.76 4.80 21.46
N LEU A 346 -7.53 5.09 21.09
CA LEU A 346 -7.06 5.00 19.71
C LEU A 346 -7.17 3.57 19.17
N ARG A 347 -6.77 2.58 19.96
CA ARG A 347 -6.91 1.17 19.58
C ARG A 347 -8.38 0.80 19.39
N ARG A 348 -9.25 1.24 20.30
CA ARG A 348 -10.70 1.02 20.18
C ARG A 348 -11.29 1.69 18.95
N ALA A 349 -10.88 2.92 18.68
CA ALA A 349 -11.27 3.63 17.46
C ALA A 349 -10.84 2.85 16.20
N LEU A 350 -9.62 2.32 16.17
CA LEU A 350 -9.14 1.53 15.04
C LEU A 350 -9.96 0.24 14.81
N GLU A 351 -10.39 -0.43 15.90
CA GLU A 351 -11.29 -1.58 15.82
C GLU A 351 -12.67 -1.22 15.26
N LEU A 352 -13.12 0.01 15.49
CA LEU A 352 -14.42 0.53 15.06
C LEU A 352 -14.37 1.23 13.69
N ASP A 353 -13.20 1.29 13.01
CA ASP A 353 -13.04 2.04 11.75
C ASP A 353 -14.03 1.56 10.68
N PRO A 354 -15.04 2.37 10.33
CA PRO A 354 -16.07 1.98 9.38
C PRO A 354 -15.62 2.05 7.93
N HIS A 355 -14.43 2.60 7.67
CA HIS A 355 -13.95 2.93 6.34
C HIS A 355 -13.03 1.86 5.76
N GLY A 356 -12.43 1.01 6.61
CA GLY A 356 -11.54 -0.06 6.15
C GLY A 356 -10.34 0.44 5.31
N ARG A 357 -9.76 1.59 5.65
CA ARG A 357 -8.68 2.20 4.85
C ARG A 357 -7.30 1.65 5.17
N ARG A 358 -7.18 0.84 6.22
CA ARG A 358 -5.91 0.35 6.76
C ARG A 358 -6.12 -0.92 7.57
N ALA A 359 -5.02 -1.57 7.91
CA ALA A 359 -5.06 -2.70 8.81
C ALA A 359 -5.57 -2.30 10.20
N THR A 360 -6.39 -3.17 10.75
CA THR A 360 -6.92 -3.11 12.11
C THR A 360 -6.30 -4.23 12.95
N PRO A 361 -6.46 -4.24 14.27
CA PRO A 361 -5.99 -5.34 15.12
C PRO A 361 -6.45 -6.73 14.64
N ARG A 362 -7.66 -6.84 14.06
CA ARG A 362 -8.21 -8.09 13.51
C ARG A 362 -7.36 -8.66 12.37
N HIS A 363 -6.75 -7.83 11.52
CA HIS A 363 -5.83 -8.31 10.50
C HIS A 363 -4.61 -9.00 11.12
N ALA A 364 -4.03 -8.38 12.14
CA ALA A 364 -2.88 -8.96 12.84
C ALA A 364 -3.22 -10.28 13.54
N GLU A 365 -4.42 -10.39 14.11
CA GLU A 365 -4.93 -11.65 14.71
C GLU A 365 -5.04 -12.75 13.65
N LEU A 366 -5.61 -12.47 12.49
CA LEU A 366 -5.73 -13.43 11.39
C LEU A 366 -4.38 -13.91 10.87
N VAL A 367 -3.36 -13.04 10.82
CA VAL A 367 -1.99 -13.48 10.49
C VAL A 367 -1.45 -14.45 11.54
N ARG A 368 -1.61 -14.14 12.85
CA ARG A 368 -1.19 -15.03 13.94
C ARG A 368 -1.88 -16.39 13.87
N ASP A 369 -3.19 -16.40 13.60
CA ASP A 369 -3.98 -17.63 13.48
C ASP A 369 -3.49 -18.49 12.32
N VAL A 370 -3.24 -17.90 11.15
CA VAL A 370 -2.70 -18.61 9.98
C VAL A 370 -1.29 -19.13 10.27
N CYS A 371 -0.44 -18.33 10.91
CA CYS A 371 0.89 -18.79 11.31
C CYS A 371 0.84 -20.00 12.25
N ALA A 372 -0.07 -19.99 13.22
CA ALA A 372 -0.26 -21.10 14.15
C ALA A 372 -0.82 -22.35 13.43
N GLU A 373 -1.78 -22.18 12.51
CA GLU A 373 -2.39 -23.27 11.75
C GLU A 373 -1.40 -24.00 10.82
N PHE A 374 -0.53 -23.24 10.14
CA PHE A 374 0.40 -23.78 9.15
C PHE A 374 1.81 -24.02 9.69
N ASP A 375 2.07 -23.76 10.97
CA ASP A 375 3.41 -23.77 11.57
C ASP A 375 4.38 -22.86 10.80
N THR A 376 3.91 -21.66 10.45
CA THR A 376 4.65 -20.69 9.65
C THR A 376 5.32 -19.66 10.57
N PRO A 377 6.62 -19.36 10.39
CA PRO A 377 7.29 -18.28 11.10
C PRO A 377 6.54 -16.94 11.02
N LEU A 378 6.52 -16.23 12.13
CA LEU A 378 5.84 -14.95 12.31
C LEU A 378 6.83 -13.85 12.71
N PHE A 379 6.78 -12.71 12.03
CA PHE A 379 7.25 -11.44 12.57
C PHE A 379 6.06 -10.61 13.03
N ASP A 380 5.81 -10.57 14.33
CA ASP A 380 4.71 -9.78 14.89
C ASP A 380 5.07 -8.29 14.93
N LEU A 381 5.05 -7.66 13.74
CA LEU A 381 5.41 -6.26 13.55
C LEU A 381 4.45 -5.32 14.30
N ALA A 382 3.14 -5.64 14.32
CA ALA A 382 2.17 -4.83 15.05
C ALA A 382 2.46 -4.81 16.55
N ALA A 383 2.70 -5.99 17.16
CA ALA A 383 3.06 -6.06 18.56
C ALA A 383 4.45 -5.46 18.85
N TRP A 384 5.40 -5.57 17.92
CA TRP A 384 6.70 -4.92 18.02
C TRP A 384 6.54 -3.39 18.02
N ALA A 385 5.78 -2.84 17.07
CA ALA A 385 5.55 -1.40 16.95
C ALA A 385 4.82 -0.83 18.17
N GLU A 386 3.81 -1.55 18.69
CA GLU A 386 3.09 -1.18 19.92
C GLU A 386 4.03 -1.12 21.13
N ARG A 387 4.88 -2.14 21.34
CA ARG A 387 5.87 -2.13 22.43
C ARG A 387 6.89 -1.03 22.28
N ARG A 388 7.38 -0.79 21.05
CA ARG A 388 8.35 0.26 20.76
C ARG A 388 7.78 1.65 21.04
N GLY A 389 6.50 1.87 20.79
CA GLY A 389 5.78 3.12 21.03
C GLY A 389 5.14 3.24 22.42
N ASP A 390 5.58 2.45 23.42
CA ASP A 390 5.03 2.44 24.80
C ASP A 390 3.50 2.26 24.82
N GLY A 391 3.01 1.31 24.03
CA GLY A 391 1.59 0.98 23.92
C GLY A 391 0.82 1.79 22.86
N ARG A 392 1.53 2.47 21.96
CA ARG A 392 0.96 3.25 20.85
C ARG A 392 1.76 3.05 19.57
N ILE A 393 1.07 3.04 18.44
CA ILE A 393 1.68 3.12 17.11
C ILE A 393 1.32 4.48 16.52
N GLY A 394 2.31 5.32 16.25
CA GLY A 394 2.11 6.71 15.90
C GLY A 394 2.95 7.23 14.75
N PHE A 395 3.00 8.56 14.64
CA PHE A 395 3.67 9.30 13.59
C PHE A 395 5.21 9.24 13.65
N ASP A 396 5.78 8.68 14.69
CA ASP A 396 7.21 8.41 14.75
C ASP A 396 7.61 7.24 13.82
N LEU A 397 6.75 6.24 13.67
CA LEU A 397 6.98 5.12 12.76
C LEU A 397 6.36 5.31 11.38
N PHE A 398 5.26 6.06 11.29
CA PHE A 398 4.47 6.23 10.07
C PHE A 398 4.26 7.72 9.77
N TYR A 399 4.47 8.14 8.53
CA TYR A 399 4.20 9.52 8.15
C TYR A 399 2.73 9.78 7.78
N ASP A 400 1.99 8.73 7.47
CA ASP A 400 0.54 8.73 7.26
C ASP A 400 -0.13 7.57 8.01
N TYR A 401 -1.21 7.05 7.48
CA TYR A 401 -1.95 5.96 8.11
C TYR A 401 -1.25 4.60 8.03
N VAL A 402 -0.32 4.35 7.07
CA VAL A 402 0.31 3.04 6.83
C VAL A 402 1.74 3.07 6.33
N HIS A 403 2.24 4.20 5.80
CA HIS A 403 3.56 4.27 5.19
C HIS A 403 4.62 4.68 6.21
N PHE A 404 5.72 3.93 6.24
CA PHE A 404 6.78 4.15 7.23
C PHE A 404 7.53 5.45 7.02
N THR A 405 7.91 6.11 8.12
CA THR A 405 8.98 7.10 8.14
C THR A 405 10.34 6.42 7.90
N PRO A 406 11.42 7.14 7.59
CA PRO A 406 12.76 6.56 7.57
C PRO A 406 13.15 5.90 8.89
N LEU A 407 12.75 6.50 10.03
CA LEU A 407 12.94 5.89 11.34
C LEU A 407 12.19 4.56 11.43
N GLY A 408 10.92 4.55 11.01
CA GLY A 408 10.10 3.34 10.97
C GLY A 408 10.73 2.24 10.10
N VAL A 409 11.25 2.60 8.91
CA VAL A 409 11.97 1.66 8.03
C VAL A 409 13.24 1.13 8.70
N ALA A 410 14.06 2.02 9.31
CA ALA A 410 15.31 1.63 9.92
C ALA A 410 15.10 0.69 11.12
N GLU A 411 14.16 1.02 12.00
CA GLU A 411 13.91 0.24 13.20
C GLU A 411 13.18 -1.07 12.91
N ALA A 412 12.11 -1.04 12.09
CA ALA A 412 11.40 -2.24 11.68
C ALA A 412 12.27 -3.15 10.80
N GLY A 413 13.08 -2.57 9.91
CA GLY A 413 14.03 -3.30 9.08
C GLY A 413 15.07 -4.03 9.91
N ARG A 414 15.63 -3.37 10.93
CA ARG A 414 16.55 -4.01 11.89
C ARG A 414 15.89 -5.16 12.65
N ALA A 415 14.69 -4.93 13.18
CA ALA A 415 13.95 -5.96 13.91
C ALA A 415 13.60 -7.15 13.00
N LEU A 416 13.26 -6.90 11.74
CA LEU A 416 13.00 -7.94 10.76
C LEU A 416 14.27 -8.68 10.34
N ALA A 417 15.40 -7.99 10.17
CA ALA A 417 16.71 -8.60 9.89
C ALA A 417 17.11 -9.60 11.00
N GLU A 418 16.88 -9.25 12.27
CA GLU A 418 17.08 -10.16 13.41
C GLU A 418 16.24 -11.45 13.31
N VAL A 419 15.04 -11.35 12.79
CA VAL A 419 14.17 -12.52 12.57
C VAL A 419 14.68 -13.35 11.39
N LEU A 420 15.07 -12.69 10.30
CA LEU A 420 15.59 -13.36 9.09
C LEU A 420 16.86 -14.17 9.39
N LEU A 421 17.78 -13.65 10.21
CA LEU A 421 18.99 -14.37 10.60
C LEU A 421 18.75 -15.65 11.42
N ARG A 422 17.51 -15.95 11.80
CA ARG A 422 17.15 -17.22 12.46
C ARG A 422 16.84 -18.33 11.46
N PHE A 423 16.59 -17.99 10.20
CA PHE A 423 16.29 -18.98 9.17
C PHE A 423 17.52 -19.84 8.87
N PRO A 424 17.34 -21.16 8.61
CA PRO A 424 18.45 -22.08 8.38
C PRO A 424 19.40 -21.63 7.27
N ASP A 425 18.85 -21.10 6.17
CA ASP A 425 19.58 -20.68 4.99
C ASP A 425 20.40 -19.38 5.20
N LEU A 426 20.21 -18.70 6.32
CA LEU A 426 20.92 -17.48 6.70
C LEU A 426 21.81 -17.66 7.94
N ARG A 427 21.95 -18.87 8.47
CA ARG A 427 22.73 -19.14 9.69
C ARG A 427 24.23 -18.88 9.55
N GLN A 428 24.76 -18.87 8.32
CA GLN A 428 26.17 -18.54 8.05
C GLN A 428 26.46 -17.05 8.19
N VAL A 429 25.44 -16.20 8.21
CA VAL A 429 25.62 -14.75 8.39
C VAL A 429 25.92 -14.46 9.85
N GLU A 430 27.05 -13.82 10.09
CA GLU A 430 27.46 -13.44 11.43
C GLU A 430 26.57 -12.30 11.96
N ARG A 431 25.96 -12.53 13.12
CA ARG A 431 25.19 -11.48 13.77
C ARG A 431 26.11 -10.38 14.26
N PRO A 432 25.85 -9.12 13.93
CA PRO A 432 26.63 -8.02 14.46
C PRO A 432 26.35 -7.84 15.96
N GLY A 433 27.38 -7.49 16.73
CA GLY A 433 27.19 -7.05 18.12
C GLY A 433 26.35 -5.77 18.20
N GLU A 434 26.55 -4.89 17.22
CA GLU A 434 25.79 -3.67 17.01
C GLU A 434 25.53 -3.50 15.51
N TRP A 435 24.28 -3.19 15.15
CA TRP A 435 23.91 -2.96 13.76
C TRP A 435 24.52 -1.65 13.23
N PRO A 436 25.05 -1.66 12.01
CA PRO A 436 25.59 -0.44 11.42
C PRO A 436 24.49 0.62 11.25
N ALA A 437 24.88 1.87 11.44
CA ALA A 437 23.99 2.99 11.16
C ALA A 437 23.76 3.10 9.64
N THR A 438 22.51 2.93 9.22
CA THR A 438 22.08 3.10 7.83
C THR A 438 21.78 4.57 7.53
N GLN A 439 21.54 4.88 6.26
CA GLN A 439 21.07 6.20 5.87
C GLN A 439 19.71 6.51 6.53
N ASN A 440 18.82 5.51 6.56
CA ASN A 440 17.49 5.66 7.16
C ASN A 440 17.56 5.88 8.68
N SER A 441 18.45 5.16 9.39
CA SER A 441 18.62 5.35 10.83
C SER A 441 19.19 6.74 11.18
N ARG A 442 20.12 7.25 10.38
CA ARG A 442 20.68 8.62 10.56
C ARG A 442 19.63 9.69 10.30
N ALA A 443 18.83 9.53 9.27
CA ALA A 443 17.72 10.43 8.99
C ALA A 443 16.65 10.36 10.08
N GLY A 444 16.36 9.15 10.58
CA GLY A 444 15.42 8.96 11.68
C GLY A 444 15.87 9.61 12.99
N GLN A 445 17.18 9.55 13.32
CA GLN A 445 17.74 10.26 14.46
C GLN A 445 17.67 11.77 14.29
N GLY A 446 17.94 12.27 13.09
CA GLY A 446 17.74 13.68 12.77
C GLY A 446 16.30 14.16 12.96
N LEU A 447 15.33 13.27 12.74
CA LEU A 447 13.90 13.49 13.03
C LEU A 447 13.61 13.74 14.51
N LEU A 448 14.33 13.07 15.40
CA LEU A 448 14.15 13.18 16.85
C LEU A 448 14.94 14.34 17.45
N GLU A 449 16.06 14.70 16.83
CA GLU A 449 17.05 15.65 17.39
C GLU A 449 16.94 17.05 16.80
N ALA A 450 16.38 17.22 15.61
CA ALA A 450 16.38 18.49 14.91
C ALA A 450 14.98 19.07 14.75
N ASP A 451 14.90 20.38 14.90
CA ASP A 451 13.74 21.19 14.53
C ASP A 451 13.43 21.07 13.02
N GLY A 452 12.86 19.97 12.59
CA GLY A 452 12.14 19.83 11.34
C GLY A 452 12.91 19.77 10.02
N LEU A 453 14.11 20.34 9.91
CA LEU A 453 14.87 20.42 8.66
C LEU A 453 15.42 19.06 8.18
N ALA A 454 15.86 18.22 9.10
CA ALA A 454 16.41 16.90 8.75
C ALA A 454 15.34 15.93 8.24
N VAL A 455 14.09 16.12 8.62
CA VAL A 455 12.94 15.35 8.13
C VAL A 455 12.63 15.72 6.70
N GLY A 456 12.66 17.02 6.39
CA GLY A 456 12.46 17.52 5.05
C GLY A 456 13.42 16.93 4.05
N ASP A 457 14.67 16.84 4.43
CA ASP A 457 15.74 16.28 3.61
C ASP A 457 15.50 14.81 3.21
N PHE A 458 14.74 14.07 3.99
CA PHE A 458 14.56 12.64 3.80
C PHE A 458 13.18 12.22 3.34
N LEU A 459 12.15 12.81 3.90
CA LEU A 459 10.76 12.49 3.55
C LEU A 459 10.24 13.29 2.35
N GLY A 460 10.97 14.31 1.95
CA GLY A 460 10.47 15.26 0.95
C GLY A 460 9.28 16.07 1.46
N PHE A 461 9.07 16.09 2.77
CA PHE A 461 7.89 16.68 3.38
C PHE A 461 8.20 17.82 4.37
N GLY A 462 9.46 18.19 4.59
CA GLY A 462 9.87 19.37 5.36
C GLY A 462 9.21 19.54 6.75
N ALA A 463 8.89 18.44 7.43
CA ALA A 463 7.98 18.53 8.57
C ALA A 463 8.63 18.09 9.89
N SER A 464 8.46 18.88 10.94
CA SER A 464 8.76 18.46 12.32
C SER A 464 7.83 17.31 12.76
N PRO A 465 8.18 16.52 13.80
CA PRO A 465 7.28 15.51 14.35
C PRO A 465 5.90 16.06 14.74
N GLU A 466 5.83 17.32 15.19
CA GLU A 466 4.56 17.98 15.47
C GLU A 466 3.78 18.27 14.19
N ARG A 467 4.45 18.72 13.13
CA ARG A 467 3.84 18.91 11.81
C ARG A 467 3.43 17.60 11.16
N LEU A 468 4.17 16.50 11.36
CA LEU A 468 3.74 15.17 10.93
C LEU A 468 2.45 14.72 11.62
N ARG A 469 2.17 15.22 12.82
CA ARG A 469 0.89 15.03 13.51
C ARG A 469 -0.21 15.96 13.01
N ASP A 470 0.13 17.06 12.36
CA ASP A 470 -0.84 17.95 11.74
C ASP A 470 -1.36 17.35 10.43
N ARG A 471 -2.62 16.94 10.43
CA ARG A 471 -3.30 16.28 9.32
C ARG A 471 -3.35 17.10 8.04
N SER A 472 -3.22 18.42 8.16
CA SER A 472 -3.25 19.31 7.01
C SER A 472 -2.05 19.15 6.09
N LEU A 473 -0.94 18.58 6.59
CA LEU A 473 0.27 18.31 5.83
C LEU A 473 0.15 17.14 4.86
N TRP A 474 -0.86 16.30 5.00
CA TRP A 474 -1.14 15.19 4.09
C TRP A 474 -1.77 15.60 2.76
N LYS A 475 -1.98 16.88 2.54
CA LYS A 475 -2.31 17.40 1.22
C LYS A 475 -1.02 17.64 0.47
N TYR A 476 -0.80 16.90 -0.60
CA TYR A 476 0.34 17.04 -1.51
C TYR A 476 0.67 18.51 -1.85
N ASP A 477 -0.34 19.38 -1.86
CA ASP A 477 -0.20 20.81 -2.15
C ASP A 477 0.63 21.57 -1.14
N ARG A 478 0.45 21.31 0.16
CA ARG A 478 1.26 21.95 1.20
C ARG A 478 2.70 21.46 1.24
N THR A 479 2.91 20.18 0.99
CA THR A 479 4.25 19.61 0.90
C THR A 479 5.04 20.23 -0.24
N LEU A 480 4.40 20.46 -1.39
CA LEU A 480 5.04 21.15 -2.49
C LEU A 480 5.34 22.60 -2.18
N ASP A 481 4.45 23.30 -1.49
CA ASP A 481 4.67 24.68 -1.06
C ASP A 481 5.88 24.80 -0.12
N GLU A 482 6.07 23.84 0.80
CA GLU A 482 7.23 23.82 1.69
C GLU A 482 8.52 23.49 0.94
N LEU A 483 8.48 22.56 -0.01
CA LEU A 483 9.62 22.27 -0.87
C LEU A 483 9.93 23.43 -1.81
N ASP A 484 8.92 24.12 -2.33
CA ASP A 484 9.08 25.34 -3.13
C ASP A 484 9.74 26.46 -2.32
N GLN A 485 9.37 26.61 -1.04
CA GLN A 485 10.03 27.54 -0.16
C GLN A 485 11.49 27.19 0.09
N ALA A 486 11.81 25.91 0.39
CA ALA A 486 13.18 25.45 0.61
C ALA A 486 14.04 25.66 -0.64
N ILE A 487 13.51 25.38 -1.84
CA ILE A 487 14.20 25.60 -3.11
C ILE A 487 14.35 27.10 -3.42
N ALA A 488 13.39 27.95 -3.00
CA ALA A 488 13.52 29.39 -3.16
C ALA A 488 14.63 29.97 -2.26
N GLU A 489 14.83 29.40 -1.07
CA GLU A 489 15.91 29.76 -0.13
C GLU A 489 17.28 29.23 -0.61
N ASP A 490 17.33 28.00 -1.12
CA ASP A 490 18.53 27.40 -1.72
C ASP A 490 18.19 26.66 -3.04
N PRO A 491 18.30 27.34 -4.21
CA PRO A 491 18.05 26.71 -5.50
C PRO A 491 18.99 25.55 -5.87
N ALA A 492 20.09 25.38 -5.13
CA ALA A 492 21.06 24.30 -5.32
C ALA A 492 20.83 23.12 -4.38
N ASP A 493 19.83 23.18 -3.51
CA ASP A 493 19.46 22.04 -2.67
C ASP A 493 18.90 20.89 -3.50
N TRP A 494 19.81 20.03 -3.94
CA TRP A 494 19.47 18.87 -4.75
C TRP A 494 18.51 17.89 -4.06
N ARG A 495 18.49 17.88 -2.72
CA ARG A 495 17.60 17.02 -1.95
C ARG A 495 16.15 17.48 -2.07
N SER A 496 15.89 18.76 -1.80
CA SER A 496 14.55 19.35 -1.95
C SER A 496 14.06 19.26 -3.40
N LEU A 497 14.94 19.45 -4.39
CA LEU A 497 14.60 19.23 -5.80
C LEU A 497 14.21 17.79 -6.09
N CYS A 498 14.94 16.78 -5.58
CA CYS A 498 14.59 15.37 -5.69
C CYS A 498 13.22 15.07 -5.08
N TRP A 499 12.96 15.62 -3.92
CA TRP A 499 11.72 15.38 -3.21
C TRP A 499 10.54 16.05 -3.89
N ARG A 500 10.70 17.24 -4.41
CA ARG A 500 9.67 17.90 -5.21
C ARG A 500 9.40 17.11 -6.50
N ALA A 501 10.42 16.57 -7.13
CA ALA A 501 10.27 15.67 -8.27
C ALA A 501 9.46 14.42 -7.91
N ASN A 502 9.75 13.77 -6.78
CA ASN A 502 8.99 12.64 -6.28
C ASN A 502 7.52 13.01 -6.04
N ALA A 503 7.26 14.11 -5.36
CA ALA A 503 5.91 14.58 -5.09
C ALA A 503 5.15 14.94 -6.38
N ALA A 504 5.83 15.59 -7.34
CA ALA A 504 5.26 15.92 -8.64
C ALA A 504 4.92 14.67 -9.47
N PHE A 505 5.73 13.61 -9.39
CA PHE A 505 5.50 12.36 -10.11
C PHE A 505 4.13 11.75 -9.78
N PHE A 506 3.69 11.85 -8.54
CA PHE A 506 2.41 11.32 -8.09
C PHE A 506 1.21 12.24 -8.37
N ARG A 507 1.42 13.41 -8.97
CA ARG A 507 0.35 14.35 -9.34
C ARG A 507 -0.16 14.13 -10.76
N ALA A 508 -1.45 14.39 -10.94
CA ALA A 508 -2.00 14.56 -12.28
C ALA A 508 -1.24 15.68 -13.02
N ASN A 509 -0.71 15.40 -14.21
CA ASN A 509 0.10 16.30 -15.02
C ASN A 509 1.47 16.70 -14.42
N GLY A 510 1.93 16.02 -13.36
CA GLY A 510 3.21 16.34 -12.71
C GLY A 510 4.46 15.78 -13.39
N LEU A 511 4.34 14.95 -14.43
CA LEU A 511 5.46 14.26 -15.06
C LEU A 511 6.53 15.20 -15.62
N GLU A 512 6.14 16.29 -16.28
CA GLU A 512 7.08 17.28 -16.81
C GLU A 512 7.75 18.09 -15.69
N ALA A 513 7.04 18.37 -14.60
CA ALA A 513 7.63 19.00 -13.43
C ALA A 513 8.65 18.07 -12.76
N ALA A 514 8.30 16.80 -12.58
CA ALA A 514 9.21 15.79 -12.03
C ALA A 514 10.50 15.65 -12.87
N ARG A 515 10.38 15.62 -14.18
CA ARG A 515 11.54 15.59 -15.11
C ARG A 515 12.46 16.78 -14.92
N ARG A 516 11.91 18.00 -14.89
CA ARG A 516 12.69 19.22 -14.67
C ARG A 516 13.42 19.18 -13.33
N ASP A 517 12.73 18.82 -12.28
CA ASP A 517 13.28 18.82 -10.93
C ASP A 517 14.34 17.75 -10.75
N TYR A 518 14.17 16.53 -11.30
CA TYR A 518 15.24 15.52 -11.27
C TYR A 518 16.46 15.94 -12.08
N ALA A 519 16.30 16.59 -13.23
CA ALA A 519 17.41 17.11 -14.01
C ALA A 519 18.18 18.20 -13.23
N ALA A 520 17.44 19.11 -12.58
CA ALA A 520 18.03 20.15 -11.72
C ALA A 520 18.72 19.53 -10.50
N ALA A 521 18.09 18.55 -9.84
CA ALA A 521 18.66 17.82 -8.71
C ALA A 521 19.95 17.11 -9.07
N LEU A 522 20.01 16.43 -10.22
CA LEU A 522 21.23 15.75 -10.68
C LEU A 522 22.36 16.72 -10.96
N SER A 523 22.06 17.87 -11.57
CA SER A 523 23.04 18.93 -11.80
C SER A 523 23.57 19.51 -10.50
N ALA A 524 22.68 19.86 -9.56
CA ALA A 524 23.06 20.41 -8.26
C ALA A 524 23.83 19.40 -7.41
N ALA A 525 23.41 18.13 -7.38
CA ALA A 525 24.08 17.06 -6.67
C ALA A 525 25.52 16.81 -7.18
N ARG A 526 25.73 16.88 -8.51
CA ARG A 526 27.08 16.80 -9.10
C ARG A 526 27.96 17.97 -8.66
N SER A 527 27.42 19.18 -8.68
CA SER A 527 28.14 20.39 -8.24
C SER A 527 28.47 20.38 -6.76
N ALA A 528 27.61 19.80 -5.93
CA ALA A 528 27.81 19.66 -4.49
C ALA A 528 28.68 18.44 -4.10
N ALA A 529 29.25 17.71 -5.08
CA ALA A 529 29.96 16.46 -4.85
C ALA A 529 29.19 15.45 -3.97
N ALA A 530 27.91 15.30 -4.25
CA ALA A 530 27.04 14.37 -3.53
C ALA A 530 27.56 12.93 -3.65
N PRO A 531 27.24 12.04 -2.69
CA PRO A 531 27.66 10.63 -2.73
C PRO A 531 27.27 9.95 -4.05
N ALA A 532 28.14 9.08 -4.56
CA ALA A 532 27.93 8.38 -5.84
C ALA A 532 26.60 7.61 -5.87
N GLU A 533 26.16 7.07 -4.75
CA GLU A 533 24.86 6.40 -4.61
C GLU A 533 23.67 7.33 -4.83
N ALA A 534 23.76 8.56 -4.31
CA ALA A 534 22.72 9.58 -4.52
C ALA A 534 22.66 9.98 -6.00
N LEU A 535 23.81 10.18 -6.64
CA LEU A 535 23.89 10.50 -8.08
C LEU A 535 23.31 9.38 -8.94
N ALA A 536 23.63 8.12 -8.62
CA ALA A 536 23.09 6.95 -9.33
C ALA A 536 21.56 6.85 -9.17
N LEU A 537 21.05 7.10 -7.96
CA LEU A 537 19.62 7.07 -7.68
C LEU A 537 18.84 8.16 -8.45
N ILE A 538 19.34 9.40 -8.42
CA ILE A 538 18.72 10.51 -9.14
C ILE A 538 18.70 10.22 -10.63
N ALA A 539 19.82 9.73 -11.19
CA ALA A 539 19.92 9.36 -12.59
C ALA A 539 18.95 8.22 -12.96
N ALA A 540 18.84 7.19 -12.11
CA ALA A 540 17.90 6.08 -12.34
C ALA A 540 16.44 6.56 -12.35
N ASN A 541 16.05 7.44 -11.43
CA ASN A 541 14.72 8.02 -11.40
C ASN A 541 14.45 8.89 -12.64
N GLN A 542 15.44 9.67 -13.07
CA GLN A 542 15.32 10.46 -14.31
C GLN A 542 15.14 9.56 -15.54
N GLN A 543 15.91 8.48 -15.67
CA GLN A 543 15.79 7.53 -16.79
C GLN A 543 14.41 6.85 -16.82
N ARG A 544 13.85 6.52 -15.65
CA ARG A 544 12.49 5.98 -15.56
C ARG A 544 11.46 6.92 -16.19
N LEU A 545 11.58 8.22 -15.93
CA LEU A 545 10.67 9.21 -16.48
C LEU A 545 10.89 9.45 -17.99
N GLU A 546 12.11 9.23 -18.49
CA GLU A 546 12.43 9.34 -19.92
C GLU A 546 11.93 8.12 -20.72
N GLY A 547 11.92 6.94 -20.12
CA GLY A 547 11.34 5.72 -20.69
C GLY A 547 9.84 5.79 -20.97
N ASP A 548 9.13 6.67 -20.27
CA ASP A 548 7.69 6.95 -20.45
C ASP A 548 7.37 7.77 -21.74
N ARG A 549 8.35 8.05 -22.59
CA ARG A 549 8.17 8.77 -23.86
C ARG A 549 7.80 7.87 -25.05
N ARG A 550 7.46 6.62 -24.85
CA ARG A 550 7.00 5.79 -25.98
C ARG A 550 5.52 6.05 -26.24
N PRO A 551 5.15 6.38 -27.49
CA PRO A 551 3.81 6.76 -27.90
C PRO A 551 2.78 5.65 -27.71
#